data_7bc4dc0ea0aae6243554e0deed8a85ed
#
_entry.id   7bc4dc0ea0aae6243554e0deed8a85ed
#
_cell.length_a   1.000
_cell.length_b   1.000
_cell.length_c   1.000
_cell.angle_alpha   90.00
_cell.angle_beta   90.00
_cell.angle_gamma   90.00
#
_symmetry.space_group_name_H-M   'P 1'
#
loop_
_entity.id
_entity.type
_entity.pdbx_description
1 polymer ?
#
loop_
_entity_poly.entity_id
_entity_poly.type
_entity_poly.pdbx_seq_one_letter_code
_entity_poly.pdbx_strand_id
1 'polypeptide(L)'
;PTTGVRAASGAYLRGRYRATRPATTTAVAAFFRNSTVSDQLQKFMFDAAPVRGEYVSLDATWRAVLERHDYPAPVRHLLGEMMAAAALLTANVKFDGALILQLHGDGPVAMIVVECNADLTMRATAKYSGEIPDDATLKALVNVDGRARFAITLDPRVKQPGQQPYQGVVPLSDEHGPLPDLASVLEHYMHHSEQLDTRLWLASDDRHAVGMLLQKLPGHGGTAGTGAERAPEQDEDMWNRVCQLGNTLKRDEMLSVDRETLLQRLFWEETVRVFEPAVTAFRCTCSHERVTNMLRTLGEAEVMSVFDERP
;
A
#
# COMPACT_ATOMS: atom_id res chain seq x y z
N PRO A 1 -26.32 23.78 21.86
CA PRO A 1 -25.04 23.34 22.36
C PRO A 1 -24.48 22.28 21.40
N THR A 2 -23.65 22.75 20.49
CA THR A 2 -22.96 21.94 19.50
C THR A 2 -21.64 21.48 20.13
N THR A 3 -21.60 20.23 20.53
CA THR A 3 -20.36 19.58 20.95
C THR A 3 -19.59 19.16 19.69
N GLY A 4 -18.57 19.93 19.35
CA GLY A 4 -17.61 19.60 18.29
C GLY A 4 -16.80 18.36 18.68
N VAL A 5 -16.94 17.30 17.92
CA VAL A 5 -16.03 16.15 17.94
C VAL A 5 -14.72 16.61 17.33
N ARG A 6 -13.71 16.85 18.15
CA ARG A 6 -12.34 17.06 17.69
C ARG A 6 -11.83 15.74 17.14
N ALA A 7 -11.57 15.72 15.85
CA ALA A 7 -10.85 14.65 15.18
C ALA A 7 -9.46 14.48 15.83
N ALA A 8 -9.20 13.33 16.39
CA ALA A 8 -7.87 12.91 16.82
C ALA A 8 -7.11 12.42 15.58
N SER A 9 -6.85 13.36 14.67
CA SER A 9 -6.10 13.11 13.44
C SER A 9 -4.60 13.27 13.67
N GLY A 10 -3.80 12.39 13.15
CA GLY A 10 -2.41 12.64 12.82
C GLY A 10 -1.32 12.09 13.75
N ALA A 11 -1.62 11.30 14.77
CA ALA A 11 -0.56 10.84 15.69
C ALA A 11 0.08 9.48 15.33
N TYR A 12 -0.58 8.65 14.55
CA TYR A 12 -0.13 7.27 14.31
C TYR A 12 0.87 7.10 13.15
N LEU A 13 0.85 7.96 12.15
CA LEU A 13 1.77 7.87 11.01
C LEU A 13 3.07 8.68 11.18
N ARG A 14 3.20 9.47 12.26
CA ARG A 14 4.42 10.22 12.58
C ARG A 14 5.44 9.38 13.34
N GLY A 15 6.01 8.37 12.70
CA GLY A 15 7.08 7.57 13.29
C GLY A 15 8.42 8.31 13.28
N ARG A 16 9.02 8.58 14.44
CA ARG A 16 10.42 9.02 14.56
C ARG A 16 11.35 7.89 14.07
N TYR A 17 12.04 8.13 12.99
CA TYR A 17 13.05 7.21 12.44
C TYR A 17 14.29 7.23 13.36
N ARG A 18 14.61 6.10 13.98
CA ARG A 18 15.91 5.90 14.64
C ARG A 18 16.77 5.10 13.65
N ALA A 19 17.74 5.78 13.05
CA ALA A 19 18.69 5.15 12.12
C ALA A 19 19.48 4.04 12.81
N THR A 20 19.36 2.81 12.35
CA THR A 20 20.36 1.78 12.54
C THR A 20 21.53 2.08 11.60
N ARG A 21 22.75 1.85 12.05
CA ARG A 21 24.04 2.25 11.45
C ARG A 21 24.03 2.20 9.91
N PRO A 22 24.52 3.26 9.22
CA PRO A 22 24.62 3.26 7.76
C PRO A 22 25.74 2.30 7.29
N ALA A 23 25.43 1.46 6.30
CA ALA A 23 26.45 0.81 5.51
C ALA A 23 27.13 1.87 4.61
N THR A 24 28.44 1.95 4.64
CA THR A 24 29.26 2.91 3.89
C THR A 24 29.09 2.75 2.38
N THR A 25 29.10 3.84 1.65
CA THR A 25 28.85 4.02 0.21
C THR A 25 29.59 3.06 -0.75
N THR A 26 30.68 2.41 -0.31
CA THR A 26 31.44 1.42 -1.09
C THR A 26 30.79 0.02 -1.06
N ALA A 27 29.78 -0.20 -0.23
CA ALA A 27 29.09 -1.49 -0.07
C ALA A 27 27.91 -1.70 -1.03
N VAL A 28 27.44 -0.65 -1.72
CA VAL A 28 26.26 -0.73 -2.61
C VAL A 28 26.47 -1.77 -3.72
N ALA A 29 27.63 -1.80 -4.35
CA ALA A 29 27.94 -2.75 -5.43
C ALA A 29 28.18 -4.21 -4.96
N ALA A 30 28.46 -4.44 -3.67
CA ALA A 30 28.77 -5.77 -3.14
C ALA A 30 27.57 -6.46 -2.46
N PHE A 31 26.59 -5.66 -1.99
CA PHE A 31 25.41 -6.19 -1.27
C PHE A 31 24.39 -6.89 -2.19
N PHE A 32 24.45 -6.58 -3.47
CA PHE A 32 23.43 -6.96 -4.45
C PHE A 32 23.69 -8.27 -5.20
N ARG A 33 24.69 -9.06 -4.84
CA ARG A 33 25.10 -10.21 -5.67
C ARG A 33 24.29 -11.48 -5.56
N ASN A 34 23.30 -11.62 -4.67
CA ASN A 34 22.58 -12.91 -4.52
C ASN A 34 21.20 -12.78 -3.86
N SER A 35 20.22 -12.14 -4.48
CA SER A 35 18.85 -12.38 -4.03
C SER A 35 17.90 -12.61 -5.19
N THR A 36 17.70 -13.87 -5.52
CA THR A 36 16.56 -14.38 -6.29
C THR A 36 15.24 -14.35 -5.50
N VAL A 37 15.18 -13.63 -4.38
CA VAL A 37 13.96 -13.52 -3.55
C VAL A 37 13.16 -12.32 -4.03
N SER A 38 12.07 -12.60 -4.71
CA SER A 38 11.19 -11.60 -5.31
C SER A 38 10.21 -10.97 -4.32
N ASP A 39 9.92 -11.65 -3.20
CA ASP A 39 8.96 -11.18 -2.18
C ASP A 39 9.66 -10.29 -1.15
N GLN A 40 9.93 -9.05 -1.53
CA GLN A 40 10.68 -8.11 -0.70
C GLN A 40 10.16 -6.68 -0.80
N LEU A 41 10.24 -5.98 0.33
CA LEU A 41 10.07 -4.55 0.43
C LEU A 41 11.42 -3.89 0.73
N GLN A 42 11.84 -2.98 -0.13
CA GLN A 42 13.09 -2.24 -0.02
C GLN A 42 12.82 -0.79 0.32
N LYS A 43 13.36 -0.33 1.45
CA LYS A 43 13.34 1.09 1.81
C LYS A 43 14.60 1.77 1.31
N PHE A 44 14.45 3.02 0.91
CA PHE A 44 15.57 3.88 0.53
C PHE A 44 15.30 5.34 0.92
N MET A 45 16.34 6.17 0.90
CA MET A 45 16.27 7.57 1.28
C MET A 45 17.22 8.40 0.43
N PHE A 46 16.81 9.57 0.01
CA PHE A 46 17.67 10.50 -0.71
C PHE A 46 18.52 11.28 0.28
N ASP A 47 19.84 11.32 0.07
CA ASP A 47 20.74 12.07 0.94
C ASP A 47 20.64 13.59 0.73
N ALA A 48 20.20 13.99 -0.46
CA ALA A 48 20.09 15.39 -0.85
C ALA A 48 18.76 16.05 -0.46
N ALA A 49 17.76 15.30 0.02
CA ALA A 49 16.45 15.84 0.40
C ALA A 49 15.75 15.02 1.47
N PRO A 50 14.79 15.60 2.20
CA PRO A 50 13.95 14.87 3.14
C PRO A 50 12.87 14.05 2.40
N VAL A 51 13.31 13.16 1.50
CA VAL A 51 12.45 12.28 0.73
C VAL A 51 12.84 10.84 1.02
N ARG A 52 11.86 10.04 1.42
CA ARG A 52 12.00 8.59 1.51
C ARG A 52 11.32 7.91 0.35
N GLY A 53 11.83 6.76 0.00
CA GLY A 53 11.22 5.90 -0.99
C GLY A 53 11.12 4.46 -0.50
N GLU A 54 10.20 3.74 -1.09
CA GLU A 54 10.01 2.30 -0.87
C GLU A 54 9.65 1.64 -2.19
N TYR A 55 10.15 0.44 -2.37
CA TYR A 55 9.79 -0.41 -3.49
C TYR A 55 9.41 -1.80 -2.97
N VAL A 56 8.30 -2.33 -3.44
CA VAL A 56 7.86 -3.69 -3.11
C VAL A 56 7.70 -4.50 -4.37
N SER A 57 8.12 -5.77 -4.31
CA SER A 57 7.82 -6.77 -5.31
C SER A 57 7.26 -8.01 -4.63
N LEU A 58 6.09 -8.42 -5.06
CA LEU A 58 5.36 -9.61 -4.59
C LEU A 58 5.29 -10.59 -5.77
N ASP A 59 5.84 -11.79 -5.59
CA ASP A 59 5.80 -12.89 -6.56
C ASP A 59 5.09 -14.11 -5.95
N ALA A 60 5.78 -14.89 -5.11
CA ALA A 60 5.17 -16.05 -4.47
C ALA A 60 4.00 -15.65 -3.55
N THR A 61 4.12 -14.51 -2.87
CA THR A 61 3.04 -13.93 -2.06
C THR A 61 1.80 -13.65 -2.91
N TRP A 62 1.98 -13.04 -4.09
CA TRP A 62 0.88 -12.73 -5.00
C TRP A 62 0.29 -13.98 -5.63
N ARG A 63 1.12 -14.89 -6.14
CA ARG A 63 0.66 -16.16 -6.72
C ARG A 63 -0.13 -17.00 -5.72
N ALA A 64 0.27 -17.02 -4.44
CA ALA A 64 -0.48 -17.71 -3.40
C ALA A 64 -1.91 -17.19 -3.21
N VAL A 65 -2.18 -15.92 -3.51
CA VAL A 65 -3.55 -15.38 -3.55
C VAL A 65 -4.29 -15.86 -4.79
N LEU A 66 -3.66 -15.81 -5.96
CA LEU A 66 -4.27 -16.23 -7.23
C LEU A 66 -4.61 -17.72 -7.29
N GLU A 67 -3.79 -18.58 -6.66
CA GLU A 67 -4.06 -20.03 -6.55
C GLU A 67 -5.39 -20.38 -5.84
N ARG A 68 -5.99 -19.43 -5.12
CA ARG A 68 -7.21 -19.64 -4.33
C ARG A 68 -8.49 -19.22 -5.04
N HIS A 69 -8.35 -18.33 -6.01
CA HIS A 69 -9.49 -17.80 -6.78
C HIS A 69 -9.02 -17.37 -8.16
N ASP A 70 -9.80 -17.74 -9.16
CA ASP A 70 -9.62 -17.25 -10.53
C ASP A 70 -10.36 -15.91 -10.66
N TYR A 71 -9.59 -14.83 -10.83
CA TYR A 71 -10.12 -13.47 -10.98
C TYR A 71 -10.00 -13.02 -12.44
N PRO A 72 -11.02 -12.34 -13.01
CA PRO A 72 -10.88 -11.60 -14.27
C PRO A 72 -9.68 -10.64 -14.23
N ALA A 73 -9.03 -10.43 -15.37
CA ALA A 73 -7.79 -9.65 -15.42
C ALA A 73 -7.90 -8.26 -14.75
N PRO A 74 -8.95 -7.44 -14.96
CA PRO A 74 -9.05 -6.15 -14.29
C PRO A 74 -9.20 -6.24 -12.76
N VAL A 75 -9.93 -7.27 -12.26
CA VAL A 75 -10.06 -7.50 -10.81
C VAL A 75 -8.73 -7.94 -10.22
N ARG A 76 -8.04 -8.84 -10.90
CA ARG A 76 -6.71 -9.32 -10.53
C ARG A 76 -5.71 -8.17 -10.48
N HIS A 77 -5.72 -7.28 -11.47
CA HIS A 77 -4.85 -6.12 -11.49
C HIS A 77 -5.11 -5.21 -10.28
N LEU A 78 -6.35 -4.84 -10.04
CA LEU A 78 -6.71 -3.99 -8.90
C LEU A 78 -6.36 -4.63 -7.56
N LEU A 79 -6.59 -5.95 -7.40
CA LEU A 79 -6.28 -6.69 -6.18
C LEU A 79 -4.76 -6.73 -5.92
N GLY A 80 -3.95 -6.95 -6.96
CA GLY A 80 -2.49 -6.95 -6.86
C GLY A 80 -1.93 -5.57 -6.53
N GLU A 81 -2.44 -4.52 -7.16
CA GLU A 81 -2.10 -3.13 -6.84
C GLU A 81 -2.45 -2.79 -5.39
N MET A 82 -3.61 -3.23 -4.89
CA MET A 82 -3.98 -3.07 -3.48
C MET A 82 -3.04 -3.82 -2.53
N MET A 83 -2.55 -5.00 -2.91
CA MET A 83 -1.56 -5.73 -2.11
C MET A 83 -0.22 -4.99 -2.05
N ALA A 84 0.27 -4.51 -3.18
CA ALA A 84 1.50 -3.71 -3.22
C ALA A 84 1.36 -2.43 -2.37
N ALA A 85 0.25 -1.71 -2.51
CA ALA A 85 -0.06 -0.53 -1.71
C ALA A 85 -0.13 -0.84 -0.21
N ALA A 86 -0.77 -1.95 0.19
CA ALA A 86 -0.86 -2.36 1.59
C ALA A 86 0.52 -2.63 2.20
N ALA A 87 1.43 -3.28 1.46
CA ALA A 87 2.78 -3.51 1.93
C ALA A 87 3.56 -2.19 2.12
N LEU A 88 3.51 -1.27 1.13
CA LEU A 88 4.15 0.04 1.19
C LEU A 88 3.63 0.88 2.36
N LEU A 89 2.33 0.94 2.56
CA LEU A 89 1.73 1.70 3.64
C LEU A 89 2.04 1.08 5.01
N THR A 90 1.96 -0.25 5.15
CA THR A 90 2.27 -0.97 6.40
C THR A 90 3.70 -0.72 6.85
N ALA A 91 4.64 -0.72 5.92
CA ALA A 91 6.06 -0.50 6.23
C ALA A 91 6.35 0.87 6.84
N ASN A 92 5.45 1.85 6.67
CA ASN A 92 5.57 3.21 7.19
C ASN A 92 4.90 3.43 8.54
N VAL A 93 4.06 2.50 8.98
CA VAL A 93 3.32 2.60 10.24
C VAL A 93 4.10 1.92 11.35
N LYS A 94 4.37 2.64 12.45
CA LYS A 94 4.91 2.05 13.69
C LYS A 94 3.76 1.55 14.55
N PHE A 95 3.32 0.35 14.26
CA PHE A 95 2.12 -0.19 14.85
C PHE A 95 2.22 -1.72 14.91
N ASP A 96 1.90 -2.32 16.05
CA ASP A 96 1.79 -3.77 16.17
C ASP A 96 0.34 -4.19 15.92
N GLY A 97 0.08 -4.63 14.69
CA GLY A 97 -1.26 -4.99 14.25
C GLY A 97 -1.33 -5.25 12.77
N ALA A 98 -2.49 -5.06 12.19
CA ALA A 98 -2.73 -5.20 10.76
C ALA A 98 -3.25 -3.89 10.15
N LEU A 99 -2.70 -3.51 9.01
CA LEU A 99 -3.28 -2.52 8.13
C LEU A 99 -4.23 -3.26 7.19
N ILE A 100 -5.49 -2.82 7.15
CA ILE A 100 -6.53 -3.42 6.32
C ILE A 100 -7.00 -2.36 5.32
N LEU A 101 -6.82 -2.65 4.05
CA LEU A 101 -7.39 -1.88 2.95
C LEU A 101 -8.68 -2.55 2.49
N GLN A 102 -9.77 -1.80 2.50
CA GLN A 102 -11.08 -2.28 2.05
C GLN A 102 -11.63 -1.33 1.00
N LEU A 103 -11.99 -1.88 -0.15
CA LEU A 103 -12.71 -1.17 -1.18
C LEU A 103 -14.12 -1.74 -1.25
N HIS A 104 -15.12 -0.91 -0.98
CA HIS A 104 -16.52 -1.22 -1.13
C HIS A 104 -17.02 -0.55 -2.40
N GLY A 105 -17.38 -1.35 -3.39
CA GLY A 105 -17.84 -0.88 -4.70
C GLY A 105 -19.36 -0.92 -4.85
N ASP A 106 -19.85 -0.11 -5.75
CA ASP A 106 -21.23 -0.10 -6.23
C ASP A 106 -21.36 -0.61 -7.68
N GLY A 107 -20.26 -1.15 -8.22
CA GLY A 107 -20.15 -1.79 -9.52
C GLY A 107 -20.07 -3.31 -9.43
N PRO A 108 -19.62 -3.97 -10.52
CA PRO A 108 -19.49 -5.43 -10.56
C PRO A 108 -18.51 -5.97 -9.50
N VAL A 109 -17.54 -5.21 -9.04
CA VAL A 109 -16.69 -5.55 -7.90
C VAL A 109 -17.30 -4.96 -6.65
N ALA A 110 -17.97 -5.80 -5.86
CA ALA A 110 -18.65 -5.38 -4.65
C ALA A 110 -17.70 -5.08 -3.49
N MET A 111 -16.59 -5.82 -3.39
CA MET A 111 -15.65 -5.66 -2.29
C MET A 111 -14.26 -6.21 -2.64
N ILE A 112 -13.23 -5.49 -2.24
CA ILE A 112 -11.86 -5.98 -2.17
C ILE A 112 -11.34 -5.75 -0.76
N VAL A 113 -10.67 -6.75 -0.19
CA VAL A 113 -10.04 -6.65 1.12
C VAL A 113 -8.61 -7.15 1.03
N VAL A 114 -7.68 -6.34 1.51
CA VAL A 114 -6.28 -6.70 1.71
C VAL A 114 -5.92 -6.45 3.16
N GLU A 115 -5.35 -7.44 3.81
CA GLU A 115 -4.81 -7.35 5.16
C GLU A 115 -3.29 -7.56 5.10
N CYS A 116 -2.54 -6.62 5.65
CA CYS A 116 -1.10 -6.69 5.78
C CYS A 116 -0.71 -6.47 7.25
N ASN A 117 -0.06 -7.47 7.84
CA ASN A 117 0.41 -7.40 9.22
C ASN A 117 1.71 -6.59 9.32
N ALA A 118 2.07 -6.14 10.52
CA ALA A 118 3.30 -5.41 10.80
C ALA A 118 4.58 -6.16 10.40
N ASP A 119 4.53 -7.50 10.31
CA ASP A 119 5.61 -8.37 9.83
C ASP A 119 5.59 -8.58 8.30
N LEU A 120 4.78 -7.80 7.58
CA LEU A 120 4.56 -7.89 6.12
C LEU A 120 4.00 -9.25 5.65
N THR A 121 3.43 -10.04 6.55
CA THR A 121 2.59 -11.16 6.14
C THR A 121 1.21 -10.65 5.71
N MET A 122 0.68 -11.15 4.60
CA MET A 122 -0.51 -10.58 4.00
C MET A 122 -1.44 -11.61 3.37
N ARG A 123 -2.70 -11.21 3.22
CA ARG A 123 -3.74 -11.93 2.49
C ARG A 123 -4.65 -10.95 1.78
N ALA A 124 -5.30 -11.43 0.73
CA ALA A 124 -6.23 -10.61 -0.04
C ALA A 124 -7.37 -11.45 -0.61
N THR A 125 -8.50 -10.80 -0.87
CA THR A 125 -9.65 -11.38 -1.54
C THR A 125 -10.48 -10.31 -2.21
N ALA A 126 -11.17 -10.66 -3.30
CA ALA A 126 -12.15 -9.82 -3.97
C ALA A 126 -13.48 -10.56 -4.13
N LYS A 127 -14.59 -9.84 -4.01
CA LYS A 127 -15.94 -10.30 -4.34
C LYS A 127 -16.43 -9.54 -5.56
N TYR A 128 -16.73 -10.25 -6.62
CA TYR A 128 -17.24 -9.69 -7.88
C TYR A 128 -18.41 -10.52 -8.39
N SER A 129 -19.17 -9.97 -9.33
CA SER A 129 -20.30 -10.62 -9.98
C SER A 129 -20.43 -10.16 -11.43
N GLY A 130 -20.99 -11.01 -12.28
CA GLY A 130 -21.19 -10.73 -13.69
C GLY A 130 -19.91 -10.80 -14.53
N GLU A 131 -20.05 -10.49 -15.81
CA GLU A 131 -18.93 -10.40 -16.75
C GLU A 131 -18.23 -9.04 -16.59
N ILE A 132 -16.91 -9.07 -16.58
CA ILE A 132 -16.06 -7.89 -16.45
C ILE A 132 -15.23 -7.75 -17.75
N PRO A 133 -15.43 -6.64 -18.49
CA PRO A 133 -14.61 -6.37 -19.69
C PRO A 133 -13.12 -6.23 -19.34
N ASP A 134 -12.24 -6.70 -20.22
CA ASP A 134 -10.78 -6.69 -20.00
C ASP A 134 -10.18 -5.28 -19.88
N ASP A 135 -10.85 -4.27 -20.43
CA ASP A 135 -10.49 -2.85 -20.40
C ASP A 135 -11.22 -2.05 -19.32
N ALA A 136 -11.88 -2.73 -18.37
CA ALA A 136 -12.65 -2.07 -17.33
C ALA A 136 -11.77 -1.15 -16.47
N THR A 137 -12.15 0.13 -16.40
CA THR A 137 -11.48 1.14 -15.57
C THR A 137 -11.85 0.98 -14.08
N LEU A 138 -11.10 1.62 -13.18
CA LEU A 138 -11.43 1.64 -11.75
C LEU A 138 -12.90 2.07 -11.53
N LYS A 139 -13.34 3.13 -12.21
CA LYS A 139 -14.74 3.60 -12.14
C LYS A 139 -15.71 2.50 -12.56
N ALA A 140 -15.48 1.83 -13.67
CA ALA A 140 -16.37 0.78 -14.18
C ALA A 140 -16.39 -0.45 -13.27
N LEU A 141 -15.29 -0.76 -12.59
CA LEU A 141 -15.21 -1.88 -11.67
C LEU A 141 -15.95 -1.63 -10.35
N VAL A 142 -15.75 -0.46 -9.75
CA VAL A 142 -16.10 -0.25 -8.35
C VAL A 142 -16.90 1.03 -8.06
N ASN A 143 -16.97 2.00 -8.96
CA ASN A 143 -17.56 3.32 -8.68
C ASN A 143 -18.51 3.80 -9.79
N VAL A 144 -19.43 2.95 -10.18
CA VAL A 144 -20.39 3.20 -11.28
C VAL A 144 -21.31 4.37 -10.95
N ASP A 145 -21.89 4.36 -9.74
CA ASP A 145 -22.84 5.34 -9.25
C ASP A 145 -22.21 6.41 -8.33
N GLY A 146 -20.87 6.39 -8.14
CA GLY A 146 -20.19 7.36 -7.30
C GLY A 146 -20.33 7.12 -5.79
N ARG A 147 -20.79 5.93 -5.37
CA ARG A 147 -21.01 5.57 -3.96
C ARG A 147 -19.91 4.71 -3.37
N ALA A 148 -18.94 4.31 -4.16
CA ALA A 148 -17.82 3.51 -3.69
C ALA A 148 -17.06 4.20 -2.56
N ARG A 149 -16.50 3.41 -1.66
CA ARG A 149 -15.70 3.89 -0.51
C ARG A 149 -14.46 3.04 -0.36
N PHE A 150 -13.36 3.72 -0.13
CA PHE A 150 -12.10 3.09 0.24
C PHE A 150 -11.85 3.33 1.73
N ALA A 151 -11.64 2.27 2.50
CA ALA A 151 -11.37 2.36 3.92
C ALA A 151 -9.97 1.84 4.22
N ILE A 152 -9.25 2.59 5.05
CA ILE A 152 -7.95 2.22 5.60
C ILE A 152 -8.13 2.02 7.09
N THR A 153 -7.93 0.79 7.58
CA THR A 153 -8.12 0.46 8.99
C THR A 153 -6.81 -0.01 9.60
N LEU A 154 -6.46 0.54 10.76
CA LEU A 154 -5.38 0.05 11.61
C LEU A 154 -6.00 -0.76 12.75
N ASP A 155 -5.85 -2.09 12.69
CA ASP A 155 -6.39 -3.02 13.71
C ASP A 155 -5.28 -3.50 14.63
N PRO A 156 -5.23 -3.02 15.91
CA PRO A 156 -4.20 -3.40 16.86
C PRO A 156 -4.26 -4.90 17.19
N ARG A 157 -3.09 -5.54 17.27
CA ARG A 157 -2.99 -6.94 17.71
C ARG A 157 -3.52 -7.13 19.12
N VAL A 158 -3.20 -6.18 19.99
CA VAL A 158 -3.68 -6.15 21.39
C VAL A 158 -4.65 -4.99 21.54
N LYS A 159 -5.92 -5.31 21.70
CA LYS A 159 -6.98 -4.30 21.91
C LYS A 159 -7.11 -3.99 23.40
N GLN A 160 -7.00 -2.72 23.77
CA GLN A 160 -7.35 -2.26 25.11
C GLN A 160 -8.88 -2.22 25.26
N PRO A 161 -9.43 -2.43 26.46
CA PRO A 161 -10.86 -2.31 26.68
C PRO A 161 -11.38 -0.95 26.22
N GLY A 162 -12.35 -0.93 25.32
CA GLY A 162 -12.93 0.29 24.73
C GLY A 162 -12.14 0.90 23.56
N GLN A 163 -10.99 0.35 23.18
CA GLN A 163 -10.23 0.81 22.03
C GLN A 163 -10.91 0.37 20.74
N GLN A 164 -11.30 1.35 19.91
CA GLN A 164 -11.77 1.12 18.55
C GLN A 164 -10.58 1.14 17.58
N PRO A 165 -10.59 0.33 16.51
CA PRO A 165 -9.64 0.46 15.41
C PRO A 165 -9.69 1.88 14.83
N TYR A 166 -8.55 2.42 14.44
CA TYR A 166 -8.54 3.64 13.65
C TYR A 166 -9.00 3.31 12.23
N GLN A 167 -9.94 4.08 11.71
CA GLN A 167 -10.42 3.91 10.34
C GLN A 167 -10.52 5.26 9.64
N GLY A 168 -9.84 5.39 8.52
CA GLY A 168 -10.01 6.46 7.54
C GLY A 168 -10.87 5.98 6.39
N VAL A 169 -11.88 6.77 5.99
CA VAL A 169 -12.71 6.47 4.82
C VAL A 169 -12.48 7.54 3.77
N VAL A 170 -12.19 7.09 2.55
CA VAL A 170 -11.81 7.92 1.42
C VAL A 170 -12.83 7.75 0.29
N PRO A 171 -13.38 8.84 -0.28
CA PRO A 171 -14.15 8.75 -1.51
C PRO A 171 -13.22 8.42 -2.69
N LEU A 172 -13.75 7.77 -3.72
CA LEU A 172 -13.02 7.51 -4.97
C LEU A 172 -13.19 8.65 -5.98
N SER A 173 -13.50 9.83 -5.51
CA SER A 173 -13.67 11.04 -6.30
C SER A 173 -13.22 12.25 -5.50
N ASP A 174 -12.78 13.28 -6.19
CA ASP A 174 -12.48 14.61 -5.67
C ASP A 174 -13.42 15.66 -6.27
N GLU A 175 -13.10 16.94 -6.13
CA GLU A 175 -13.84 18.08 -6.69
C GLU A 175 -13.83 18.12 -8.23
N HIS A 176 -12.91 17.42 -8.88
CA HIS A 176 -12.78 17.34 -10.34
C HIS A 176 -13.45 16.08 -10.93
N GLY A 177 -13.92 15.17 -10.09
CA GLY A 177 -14.62 13.96 -10.50
C GLY A 177 -14.00 12.66 -9.99
N PRO A 178 -14.30 11.52 -10.63
CA PRO A 178 -13.76 10.22 -10.24
C PRO A 178 -12.24 10.17 -10.43
N LEU A 179 -11.53 9.69 -9.40
CA LEU A 179 -10.09 9.46 -9.47
C LEU A 179 -9.79 8.29 -10.45
N PRO A 180 -8.74 8.42 -11.27
CA PRO A 180 -8.53 7.51 -12.40
C PRO A 180 -8.10 6.10 -11.99
N ASP A 181 -7.33 5.98 -10.90
CA ASP A 181 -6.69 4.75 -10.45
C ASP A 181 -6.53 4.70 -8.93
N LEU A 182 -6.10 3.55 -8.43
CA LEU A 182 -5.89 3.33 -7.00
C LEU A 182 -4.77 4.20 -6.43
N ALA A 183 -3.70 4.45 -7.18
CA ALA A 183 -2.60 5.29 -6.74
C ALA A 183 -3.10 6.70 -6.43
N SER A 184 -3.89 7.29 -7.34
CA SER A 184 -4.52 8.61 -7.16
C SER A 184 -5.43 8.68 -5.94
N VAL A 185 -6.22 7.62 -5.67
CA VAL A 185 -7.07 7.54 -4.47
C VAL A 185 -6.23 7.58 -3.19
N LEU A 186 -5.14 6.83 -3.14
CA LEU A 186 -4.25 6.78 -1.98
C LEU A 186 -3.43 8.07 -1.82
N GLU A 187 -2.93 8.64 -2.91
CA GLU A 187 -2.23 9.95 -2.90
C GLU A 187 -3.14 11.06 -2.36
N HIS A 188 -4.40 11.09 -2.84
CA HIS A 188 -5.41 12.03 -2.35
C HIS A 188 -5.63 11.88 -0.84
N TYR A 189 -5.79 10.65 -0.34
CA TYR A 189 -5.91 10.37 1.09
C TYR A 189 -4.68 10.84 1.86
N MET A 190 -3.48 10.48 1.42
CA MET A 190 -2.24 10.83 2.11
C MET A 190 -2.06 12.36 2.22
N HIS A 191 -2.41 13.07 1.17
CA HIS A 191 -2.34 14.54 1.15
C HIS A 191 -3.37 15.18 2.09
N HIS A 192 -4.66 14.80 1.97
CA HIS A 192 -5.76 15.50 2.67
C HIS A 192 -5.96 15.03 4.10
N SER A 193 -5.77 13.74 4.38
CA SER A 193 -6.02 13.17 5.70
C SER A 193 -4.79 13.08 6.56
N GLU A 194 -3.65 12.71 5.96
CA GLU A 194 -2.39 12.51 6.68
C GLU A 194 -1.43 13.70 6.57
N GLN A 195 -1.72 14.64 5.65
CA GLN A 195 -0.87 15.81 5.38
C GLN A 195 0.57 15.41 4.99
N LEU A 196 0.68 14.34 4.21
CA LEU A 196 1.94 13.80 3.71
C LEU A 196 1.92 13.77 2.19
N ASP A 197 2.78 14.59 1.57
CA ASP A 197 2.98 14.55 0.14
C ASP A 197 3.57 13.20 -0.26
N THR A 198 2.78 12.42 -0.96
CA THR A 198 3.09 11.03 -1.33
C THR A 198 2.82 10.84 -2.82
N ARG A 199 3.69 10.07 -3.49
CA ARG A 199 3.48 9.59 -4.85
C ARG A 199 3.58 8.09 -4.88
N LEU A 200 2.71 7.46 -5.65
CA LEU A 200 2.57 6.02 -5.77
C LEU A 200 2.56 5.59 -7.23
N TRP A 201 3.30 4.55 -7.53
CA TRP A 201 3.25 3.84 -8.80
C TRP A 201 2.97 2.38 -8.47
N LEU A 202 1.89 1.84 -9.02
CA LEU A 202 1.40 0.50 -8.75
C LEU A 202 1.21 -0.24 -10.06
N ALA A 203 1.59 -1.50 -10.11
CA ALA A 203 1.36 -2.37 -11.25
C ALA A 203 1.23 -3.82 -10.80
N SER A 204 0.39 -4.59 -11.50
CA SER A 204 0.34 -6.03 -11.30
C SER A 204 -0.08 -6.76 -12.57
N ASP A 205 0.31 -8.02 -12.67
CA ASP A 205 -0.07 -8.94 -13.72
C ASP A 205 -0.45 -10.31 -13.10
N ASP A 206 -0.42 -11.38 -13.88
CA ASP A 206 -0.69 -12.75 -13.43
C ASP A 206 0.47 -13.36 -12.61
N ARG A 207 1.62 -12.71 -12.53
CA ARG A 207 2.83 -13.19 -11.87
C ARG A 207 3.30 -12.31 -10.72
N HIS A 208 3.25 -10.99 -10.90
CA HIS A 208 3.85 -10.03 -10.00
C HIS A 208 2.83 -8.95 -9.59
N ALA A 209 2.96 -8.49 -8.36
CA ALA A 209 2.37 -7.24 -7.93
C ALA A 209 3.49 -6.38 -7.36
N VAL A 210 3.67 -5.19 -7.93
CA VAL A 210 4.79 -4.29 -7.62
C VAL A 210 4.31 -2.89 -7.30
N GLY A 211 5.06 -2.19 -6.48
CA GLY A 211 4.76 -0.81 -6.17
C GLY A 211 6.00 -0.03 -5.77
N MET A 212 5.98 1.26 -6.09
CA MET A 212 6.94 2.24 -5.62
C MET A 212 6.20 3.37 -4.92
N LEU A 213 6.72 3.81 -3.80
CA LEU A 213 6.25 4.97 -3.04
C LEU A 213 7.40 5.94 -2.86
N LEU A 214 7.13 7.23 -3.13
CA LEU A 214 7.96 8.34 -2.68
C LEU A 214 7.14 9.21 -1.72
N GLN A 215 7.76 9.65 -0.64
CA GLN A 215 7.10 10.49 0.35
C GLN A 215 8.04 11.58 0.85
N LYS A 216 7.53 12.82 0.82
CA LYS A 216 8.20 13.97 1.40
C LYS A 216 8.08 13.92 2.92
N LEU A 217 9.21 14.00 3.61
CA LEU A 217 9.24 14.03 5.07
C LEU A 217 9.05 15.46 5.56
N PRO A 218 8.33 15.66 6.68
CA PRO A 218 8.20 16.98 7.27
C PRO A 218 9.58 17.56 7.61
N GLY A 219 9.83 18.80 7.19
CA GLY A 219 11.12 19.50 7.30
C GLY A 219 11.50 19.95 8.73
N HIS A 220 11.26 19.13 9.77
CA HIS A 220 11.65 19.43 11.14
C HIS A 220 12.59 18.37 11.71
N GLY A 221 13.88 18.75 11.81
CA GLY A 221 14.77 18.33 12.88
C GLY A 221 15.19 16.87 12.92
N GLY A 222 15.47 16.27 11.80
CA GLY A 222 16.34 15.10 11.78
C GLY A 222 17.77 15.57 11.59
N THR A 223 18.58 15.62 12.65
CA THR A 223 20.03 15.63 12.58
C THR A 223 20.51 14.31 11.96
N ALA A 224 20.21 14.10 10.70
CA ALA A 224 20.81 13.05 9.88
C ALA A 224 22.02 13.67 9.15
N GLY A 225 23.07 13.93 9.90
CA GLY A 225 24.43 13.77 9.44
C GLY A 225 25.06 14.80 8.55
N THR A 226 24.42 15.95 8.18
CA THR A 226 25.16 17.09 7.59
C THR A 226 24.52 18.38 8.09
N GLY A 227 25.21 19.09 8.97
CA GLY A 227 24.78 20.30 9.65
C GLY A 227 24.63 21.56 8.78
N ALA A 228 24.06 21.46 7.61
CA ALA A 228 23.68 22.61 6.79
C ALA A 228 22.14 22.70 6.81
N GLU A 229 21.63 23.81 7.33
CA GLU A 229 20.22 24.19 7.14
C GLU A 229 20.01 24.39 5.63
N ARG A 230 19.19 23.51 5.03
CA ARG A 230 18.78 23.65 3.64
C ARG A 230 17.65 24.65 3.53
N ALA A 231 17.65 25.41 2.43
CA ALA A 231 16.53 26.27 2.13
C ALA A 231 15.30 25.40 1.74
N PRO A 232 14.09 25.73 2.22
CA PRO A 232 12.86 24.99 1.88
C PRO A 232 12.62 24.85 0.37
N GLU A 233 13.06 25.81 -0.41
CA GLU A 233 12.98 25.80 -1.88
C GLU A 233 13.78 24.67 -2.52
N GLN A 234 14.96 24.34 -1.97
CA GLN A 234 15.79 23.23 -2.46
C GLN A 234 15.16 21.85 -2.19
N ASP A 235 14.46 21.73 -1.06
CA ASP A 235 13.73 20.50 -0.72
C ASP A 235 12.52 20.32 -1.65
N GLU A 236 11.85 21.41 -2.04
CA GLU A 236 10.74 21.40 -2.98
C GLU A 236 11.21 21.05 -4.40
N ASP A 237 12.27 21.66 -4.86
CA ASP A 237 12.86 21.39 -6.19
C ASP A 237 13.27 19.91 -6.30
N MET A 238 13.89 19.37 -5.25
CA MET A 238 14.27 17.97 -5.23
C MET A 238 13.06 17.04 -5.21
N TRP A 239 12.02 17.35 -4.40
CA TRP A 239 10.77 16.61 -4.40
C TRP A 239 10.15 16.56 -5.79
N ASN A 240 10.02 17.71 -6.43
CA ASN A 240 9.46 17.81 -7.78
C ASN A 240 10.30 17.00 -8.78
N ARG A 241 11.61 17.08 -8.70
CA ARG A 241 12.54 16.34 -9.58
C ARG A 241 12.38 14.82 -9.42
N VAL A 242 12.42 14.28 -8.21
CA VAL A 242 12.30 12.82 -8.00
C VAL A 242 10.91 12.31 -8.38
N CYS A 243 9.86 13.12 -8.20
CA CYS A 243 8.52 12.81 -8.69
C CYS A 243 8.45 12.77 -10.22
N GLN A 244 9.08 13.73 -10.89
CA GLN A 244 9.15 13.74 -12.37
C GLN A 244 9.90 12.52 -12.90
N LEU A 245 11.02 12.13 -12.27
CA LEU A 245 11.73 10.91 -12.62
C LEU A 245 10.84 9.67 -12.40
N GLY A 246 10.15 9.59 -11.26
CA GLY A 246 9.20 8.51 -10.99
C GLY A 246 8.07 8.43 -12.04
N ASN A 247 7.57 9.57 -12.51
CA ASN A 247 6.51 9.63 -13.53
C ASN A 247 6.96 9.12 -14.91
N THR A 248 8.25 8.92 -15.15
CA THR A 248 8.75 8.27 -16.36
C THR A 248 8.59 6.75 -16.34
N LEU A 249 8.32 6.18 -15.16
CA LEU A 249 8.20 4.75 -14.95
C LEU A 249 6.95 4.20 -15.62
N LYS A 250 7.15 3.19 -16.45
CA LYS A 250 6.06 2.51 -17.15
C LYS A 250 5.66 1.22 -16.42
N ARG A 251 4.38 0.87 -16.53
CA ARG A 251 3.83 -0.37 -15.98
C ARG A 251 4.65 -1.61 -16.36
N ASP A 252 4.95 -1.78 -17.66
CA ASP A 252 5.70 -2.93 -18.17
C ASP A 252 7.13 -2.96 -17.61
N GLU A 253 7.73 -1.80 -17.42
CA GLU A 253 9.05 -1.68 -16.83
C GLU A 253 9.06 -2.10 -15.36
N MET A 254 8.05 -1.69 -14.58
CA MET A 254 7.88 -2.12 -13.20
C MET A 254 7.76 -3.65 -13.06
N LEU A 255 7.07 -4.29 -13.99
CA LEU A 255 6.79 -5.73 -13.97
C LEU A 255 7.94 -6.60 -14.50
N SER A 256 8.81 -6.04 -15.34
CA SER A 256 9.84 -6.81 -16.07
C SER A 256 11.28 -6.53 -15.63
N VAL A 257 11.54 -5.37 -15.03
CA VAL A 257 12.89 -4.96 -14.64
C VAL A 257 13.09 -5.23 -13.14
N ASP A 258 14.26 -5.76 -12.80
CA ASP A 258 14.60 -5.93 -11.38
C ASP A 258 14.71 -4.56 -10.68
N ARG A 259 14.37 -4.59 -9.39
CA ARG A 259 14.31 -3.41 -8.50
C ARG A 259 15.56 -2.55 -8.56
N GLU A 260 16.73 -3.17 -8.54
CA GLU A 260 18.02 -2.47 -8.48
C GLU A 260 18.28 -1.70 -9.75
N THR A 261 18.14 -2.38 -10.88
CA THR A 261 18.26 -1.77 -12.20
C THR A 261 17.26 -0.64 -12.36
N LEU A 262 16.03 -0.82 -11.88
CA LEU A 262 14.99 0.19 -11.95
C LEU A 262 15.32 1.43 -11.12
N LEU A 263 15.68 1.27 -9.84
CA LEU A 263 16.05 2.37 -8.96
C LEU A 263 17.33 3.08 -9.46
N GLN A 264 18.30 2.32 -9.98
CA GLN A 264 19.52 2.89 -10.56
C GLN A 264 19.22 3.70 -11.81
N ARG A 265 18.33 3.24 -12.71
CA ARG A 265 17.92 3.99 -13.91
C ARG A 265 17.16 5.26 -13.60
N LEU A 266 16.24 5.19 -12.63
CA LEU A 266 15.42 6.34 -12.25
C LEU A 266 16.25 7.42 -11.55
N PHE A 267 17.13 7.03 -10.63
CA PHE A 267 17.80 7.93 -9.70
C PHE A 267 19.31 7.89 -9.82
N TRP A 268 19.85 7.67 -11.03
CA TRP A 268 21.29 7.51 -11.28
C TRP A 268 22.11 8.75 -10.93
N GLU A 269 21.51 9.95 -10.99
CA GLU A 269 22.16 11.22 -10.61
C GLU A 269 22.07 11.50 -9.11
N GLU A 270 21.24 10.74 -8.39
CA GLU A 270 20.96 10.98 -6.97
C GLU A 270 21.76 10.05 -6.07
N THR A 271 22.15 10.57 -4.92
CA THR A 271 22.72 9.71 -3.87
C THR A 271 21.59 9.11 -3.06
N VAL A 272 21.35 7.82 -3.29
CA VAL A 272 20.29 7.06 -2.63
C VAL A 272 20.90 6.09 -1.62
N ARG A 273 20.48 6.21 -0.36
CA ARG A 273 20.81 5.27 0.70
C ARG A 273 19.76 4.19 0.76
N VAL A 274 20.19 2.95 0.60
CA VAL A 274 19.31 1.76 0.61
C VAL A 274 19.45 1.04 1.96
N PHE A 275 18.32 0.58 2.54
CA PHE A 275 18.29 -0.16 3.80
C PHE A 275 18.17 -1.66 3.53
N GLU A 276 18.30 -2.49 4.56
CA GLU A 276 18.04 -3.93 4.43
C GLU A 276 16.61 -4.19 4.00
N PRO A 277 16.39 -5.08 3.02
CA PRO A 277 15.05 -5.42 2.57
C PRO A 277 14.30 -6.23 3.64
N ALA A 278 13.00 -5.99 3.74
CA ALA A 278 12.09 -6.80 4.54
C ALA A 278 11.39 -7.83 3.65
N VAL A 279 11.24 -9.05 4.15
CA VAL A 279 10.57 -10.14 3.43
C VAL A 279 9.07 -9.99 3.57
N THR A 280 8.35 -10.15 2.46
CA THR A 280 6.88 -10.26 2.44
C THR A 280 6.48 -11.73 2.29
N ALA A 281 5.32 -12.12 2.81
CA ALA A 281 4.84 -13.49 2.66
C ALA A 281 3.31 -13.55 2.68
N PHE A 282 2.76 -14.50 1.93
CA PHE A 282 1.35 -14.85 2.10
C PHE A 282 1.13 -15.59 3.42
N ARG A 283 0.11 -15.16 4.17
CA ARG A 283 -0.31 -15.84 5.38
C ARG A 283 -1.82 -15.76 5.56
N CYS A 284 -2.48 -16.92 5.48
CA CYS A 284 -3.88 -17.03 5.86
C CYS A 284 -3.98 -17.16 7.39
N THR A 285 -4.72 -16.26 8.01
CA THR A 285 -5.00 -16.29 9.45
C THR A 285 -6.32 -17.03 9.77
N CYS A 286 -6.92 -17.70 8.78
CA CYS A 286 -8.11 -18.52 8.99
C CYS A 286 -7.78 -19.69 9.89
N SER A 287 -8.56 -19.87 10.96
CA SER A 287 -8.51 -21.08 11.79
C SER A 287 -9.89 -21.72 11.79
N HIS A 288 -9.92 -23.03 11.94
CA HIS A 288 -11.17 -23.79 12.08
C HIS A 288 -12.03 -23.21 13.21
N GLU A 289 -11.43 -22.85 14.33
CA GLU A 289 -12.10 -22.25 15.48
C GLU A 289 -12.75 -20.90 15.12
N ARG A 290 -12.04 -20.01 14.44
CA ARG A 290 -12.58 -18.69 14.01
C ARG A 290 -13.76 -18.86 13.04
N VAL A 291 -13.64 -19.78 12.08
CA VAL A 291 -14.72 -20.07 11.13
C VAL A 291 -15.92 -20.68 11.86
N THR A 292 -15.69 -21.64 12.76
CA THR A 292 -16.76 -22.25 13.55
C THR A 292 -17.48 -21.23 14.43
N ASN A 293 -16.74 -20.33 15.08
CA ASN A 293 -17.33 -19.29 15.92
C ASN A 293 -18.14 -18.28 15.09
N MET A 294 -17.64 -17.90 13.90
CA MET A 294 -18.37 -17.05 12.96
C MET A 294 -19.68 -17.72 12.53
N LEU A 295 -19.65 -18.98 12.11
CA LEU A 295 -20.85 -19.72 11.69
C LEU A 295 -21.86 -19.85 12.84
N ARG A 296 -21.40 -20.09 14.06
CA ARG A 296 -22.28 -20.12 15.25
C ARG A 296 -22.93 -18.77 15.53
N THR A 297 -22.20 -17.66 15.28
CA THR A 297 -22.71 -16.30 15.50
C THR A 297 -23.77 -15.92 14.45
N LEU A 298 -23.59 -16.36 13.20
CA LEU A 298 -24.56 -16.14 12.12
C LEU A 298 -25.86 -16.90 12.36
N GLY A 299 -25.79 -18.10 12.96
CA GLY A 299 -26.94 -18.97 13.13
C GLY A 299 -27.28 -19.81 11.90
N GLU A 300 -28.06 -20.88 12.11
CA GLU A 300 -28.34 -21.90 11.10
C GLU A 300 -29.08 -21.33 9.87
N ALA A 301 -30.05 -20.45 10.08
CA ALA A 301 -30.85 -19.87 8.99
C ALA A 301 -30.01 -19.05 8.00
N GLU A 302 -29.12 -18.22 8.52
CA GLU A 302 -28.22 -17.39 7.70
C GLU A 302 -27.17 -18.25 6.98
N VAL A 303 -26.64 -19.25 7.65
CA VAL A 303 -25.68 -20.19 7.03
C VAL A 303 -26.34 -20.97 5.90
N MET A 304 -27.59 -21.43 6.07
CA MET A 304 -28.32 -22.14 5.02
C MET A 304 -28.63 -21.26 3.82
N SER A 305 -28.97 -19.99 4.03
CA SER A 305 -29.21 -19.06 2.91
C SER A 305 -27.97 -18.87 2.02
N VAL A 306 -26.77 -18.89 2.59
CA VAL A 306 -25.52 -18.81 1.83
C VAL A 306 -25.30 -20.05 0.94
N PHE A 307 -25.74 -21.23 1.36
CA PHE A 307 -25.68 -22.43 0.52
C PHE A 307 -26.73 -22.42 -0.60
N ASP A 308 -27.89 -21.81 -0.37
CA ASP A 308 -28.94 -21.68 -1.39
C ASP A 308 -28.57 -20.66 -2.47
N GLU A 309 -27.77 -19.64 -2.13
CA GLU A 309 -27.24 -18.63 -3.07
C GLU A 309 -26.06 -19.12 -3.91
N ARG A 310 -25.43 -20.22 -3.54
CA ARG A 310 -24.28 -20.83 -4.23
C ARG A 310 -24.55 -22.32 -4.44
N PRO A 311 -25.29 -22.68 -5.50
CA PRO A 311 -25.47 -24.07 -5.89
C PRO A 311 -24.17 -24.77 -6.30
#